data_95d34860210dde7a2d2d65337f8d8b69
#
_entry.id   95d34860210dde7a2d2d65337f8d8b69
#
_cell.length_a   1.000
_cell.length_b   1.000
_cell.length_c   1.000
_cell.angle_alpha   90.00
_cell.angle_beta   90.00
_cell.angle_gamma   90.00
#
_symmetry.space_group_name_H-M   'P 1'
#
loop_
_entity.id
_entity.type
_entity.pdbx_description
1 polymer ?
#
loop_
_entity_poly.entity_id
_entity_poly.type
_entity_poly.pdbx_seq_one_letter_code
_entity_poly.pdbx_strand_id
1 'polypeptide(L)'
;MLCGMTVSVKAQNAEKLIRTYLSGFEKKDWNIVASQFADDFTFTSPAGDDHISLATYKERCWGTSQFVKKVEFSKIIVQDSCAFAIYNITTTDNKIVRNTEYYTFKNGKIKSIECFFGQGAGYPGSTKGFK
;
A
#
# COMPACT_ATOMS: atom_id res chain seq x y z
N MET A 1 20.20 -22.59 -23.98
CA MET A 1 19.69 -22.57 -22.62
C MET A 1 19.24 -21.17 -22.28
N LEU A 2 18.02 -20.85 -22.67
CA LEU A 2 17.38 -19.58 -22.36
C LEU A 2 16.84 -19.69 -20.92
N CYS A 3 17.63 -19.19 -19.97
CA CYS A 3 17.11 -18.83 -18.66
C CYS A 3 16.16 -17.68 -18.89
N GLY A 4 14.92 -18.02 -19.27
CA GLY A 4 13.87 -17.05 -19.43
C GLY A 4 13.74 -16.27 -18.15
N MET A 5 14.03 -15.00 -18.18
CA MET A 5 13.50 -14.05 -17.24
C MET A 5 11.97 -14.10 -17.36
N THR A 6 11.38 -15.11 -16.77
CA THR A 6 10.02 -15.00 -16.31
C THR A 6 10.07 -14.11 -15.06
N VAL A 7 10.32 -12.81 -15.25
CA VAL A 7 9.65 -11.84 -14.40
C VAL A 7 8.20 -12.17 -14.61
N SER A 8 7.72 -13.02 -13.75
CA SER A 8 6.51 -13.74 -13.99
C SER A 8 5.42 -12.71 -14.20
N VAL A 9 4.48 -13.00 -15.08
CA VAL A 9 3.17 -12.32 -15.18
C VAL A 9 2.61 -12.02 -13.79
N LYS A 10 2.88 -12.88 -12.80
CA LYS A 10 2.56 -12.69 -11.38
C LYS A 10 3.24 -11.48 -10.75
N ALA A 11 4.55 -11.23 -11.00
CA ALA A 11 5.25 -10.09 -10.43
C ALA A 11 4.74 -8.78 -11.03
N GLN A 12 4.49 -8.72 -12.35
CA GLN A 12 3.91 -7.56 -13.02
C GLN A 12 2.48 -7.29 -12.53
N ASN A 13 1.68 -8.34 -12.33
CA ASN A 13 0.33 -8.22 -11.80
C ASN A 13 0.32 -7.74 -10.35
N ALA A 14 1.24 -8.23 -9.52
CA ALA A 14 1.38 -7.79 -8.13
C ALA A 14 1.74 -6.30 -8.05
N GLU A 15 2.71 -5.85 -8.83
CA GLU A 15 3.06 -4.43 -8.90
C GLU A 15 1.89 -3.56 -9.38
N LYS A 16 1.17 -4.02 -10.40
CA LYS A 16 -0.01 -3.33 -10.90
C LYS A 16 -1.11 -3.20 -9.85
N LEU A 17 -1.37 -4.27 -9.08
CA LEU A 17 -2.34 -4.25 -7.99
C LEU A 17 -1.97 -3.19 -6.94
N ILE A 18 -0.70 -3.15 -6.53
CA ILE A 18 -0.20 -2.17 -5.56
C ILE A 18 -0.36 -0.75 -6.08
N ARG A 19 0.07 -0.48 -7.30
CA ARG A 19 -0.03 0.86 -7.91
C ARG A 19 -1.48 1.29 -8.08
N THR A 20 -2.34 0.39 -8.51
CA THR A 20 -3.78 0.67 -8.70
C THR A 20 -4.47 0.93 -7.36
N TYR A 21 -4.19 0.12 -6.36
CA TYR A 21 -4.70 0.31 -5.00
C TYR A 21 -4.41 1.73 -4.48
N LEU A 22 -3.14 2.15 -4.50
CA LEU A 22 -2.75 3.48 -4.01
C LEU A 22 -3.23 4.62 -4.91
N SER A 23 -3.41 4.38 -6.22
CA SER A 23 -4.04 5.37 -7.10
C SER A 23 -5.49 5.66 -6.71
N GLY A 24 -6.18 4.70 -6.12
CA GLY A 24 -7.54 4.89 -5.60
C GLY A 24 -7.59 5.92 -4.47
N PHE A 25 -6.55 5.97 -3.63
CA PHE A 25 -6.42 7.01 -2.60
C PHE A 25 -6.20 8.41 -3.20
N GLU A 26 -5.35 8.53 -4.22
CA GLU A 26 -5.18 9.80 -4.93
C GLU A 26 -6.48 10.28 -5.59
N LYS A 27 -7.19 9.38 -6.23
CA LYS A 27 -8.43 9.66 -6.95
C LYS A 27 -9.66 9.80 -6.05
N LYS A 28 -9.54 9.48 -4.76
CA LYS A 28 -10.66 9.43 -3.81
C LYS A 28 -11.76 8.47 -4.25
N ASP A 29 -11.39 7.36 -4.86
CA ASP A 29 -12.31 6.35 -5.38
C ASP A 29 -12.14 5.02 -4.65
N TRP A 30 -13.05 4.75 -3.72
CA TRP A 30 -13.05 3.50 -2.95
C TRP A 30 -13.24 2.26 -3.83
N ASN A 31 -13.99 2.36 -4.92
CA ASN A 31 -14.23 1.21 -5.79
C ASN A 31 -12.92 0.74 -6.45
N ILE A 32 -12.04 1.67 -6.81
CA ILE A 32 -10.70 1.33 -7.31
C ILE A 32 -9.91 0.57 -6.23
N VAL A 33 -9.92 1.07 -5.00
CA VAL A 33 -9.22 0.43 -3.87
C VAL A 33 -9.77 -0.98 -3.63
N ALA A 34 -11.06 -1.08 -3.38
CA ALA A 34 -11.72 -2.34 -3.01
C ALA A 34 -11.58 -3.42 -4.08
N SER A 35 -11.58 -3.04 -5.36
CA SER A 35 -11.46 -4.00 -6.47
C SER A 35 -10.09 -4.68 -6.55
N GLN A 36 -9.08 -4.18 -5.86
CA GLN A 36 -7.75 -4.82 -5.79
C GLN A 36 -7.65 -5.86 -4.67
N PHE A 37 -8.61 -5.91 -3.76
CA PHE A 37 -8.55 -6.73 -2.56
C PHE A 37 -9.34 -8.04 -2.68
N ALA A 38 -8.80 -9.10 -2.09
CA ALA A 38 -9.52 -10.35 -1.93
C ALA A 38 -10.68 -10.18 -0.92
N ASP A 39 -11.71 -11.03 -1.03
CA ASP A 39 -12.87 -10.98 -0.14
C ASP A 39 -12.49 -11.18 1.35
N ASP A 40 -11.47 -12.00 1.59
CA ASP A 40 -10.92 -12.29 2.91
C ASP A 40 -9.67 -11.43 3.24
N PHE A 41 -9.56 -10.26 2.64
CA PHE A 41 -8.48 -9.30 2.89
C PHE A 41 -8.34 -8.95 4.37
N THR A 42 -7.09 -8.79 4.80
CA THR A 42 -6.77 -8.28 6.14
C THR A 42 -5.74 -7.15 6.09
N PHE A 43 -5.83 -6.26 7.07
CA PHE A 43 -4.90 -5.15 7.24
C PHE A 43 -4.36 -5.11 8.66
N THR A 44 -3.06 -4.87 8.77
CA THR A 44 -2.35 -4.74 10.05
C THR A 44 -1.50 -3.48 10.04
N SER A 45 -1.51 -2.72 11.13
CA SER A 45 -0.69 -1.52 11.28
C SER A 45 -0.29 -1.24 12.73
N PRO A 46 0.74 -0.40 12.97
CA PRO A 46 1.14 0.02 14.31
C PRO A 46 0.09 0.87 15.04
N ALA A 47 -0.97 1.31 14.35
CA ALA A 47 -2.06 2.09 14.94
C ALA A 47 -3.10 1.24 15.69
N GLY A 48 -2.76 -0.01 16.01
CA GLY A 48 -3.64 -0.93 16.71
C GLY A 48 -4.57 -1.74 15.81
N ASP A 49 -4.27 -1.78 14.51
CA ASP A 49 -4.97 -2.64 13.57
C ASP A 49 -4.29 -4.01 13.55
N ASP A 50 -5.00 -5.05 13.94
CA ASP A 50 -4.51 -6.42 13.94
C ASP A 50 -5.41 -7.30 13.06
N HIS A 51 -4.99 -7.58 11.84
CA HIS A 51 -5.71 -8.38 10.86
C HIS A 51 -7.19 -7.96 10.68
N ILE A 52 -7.43 -6.66 10.66
CA ILE A 52 -8.78 -6.12 10.50
C ILE A 52 -9.33 -6.43 9.10
N SER A 53 -10.65 -6.63 9.02
CA SER A 53 -11.36 -6.94 7.77
C SER A 53 -11.39 -5.75 6.80
N LEU A 54 -11.76 -6.02 5.55
CA LEU A 54 -11.94 -4.97 4.55
C LEU A 54 -12.97 -3.91 4.99
N ALA A 55 -14.06 -4.32 5.60
CA ALA A 55 -15.09 -3.41 6.11
C ALA A 55 -14.53 -2.49 7.20
N THR A 56 -13.81 -3.06 8.16
CA THR A 56 -13.15 -2.30 9.24
C THR A 56 -12.04 -1.41 8.69
N TYR A 57 -11.27 -1.90 7.71
CA TYR A 57 -10.26 -1.09 7.03
C TYR A 57 -10.88 0.15 6.36
N LYS A 58 -12.00 -0.03 5.66
CA LYS A 58 -12.73 1.10 5.08
C LYS A 58 -13.14 2.11 6.14
N GLU A 59 -13.75 1.62 7.22
CA GLU A 59 -14.22 2.48 8.32
C GLU A 59 -13.08 3.27 8.96
N ARG A 60 -11.95 2.62 9.25
CA ARG A 60 -10.84 3.22 10.01
C ARG A 60 -9.83 3.99 9.16
N CYS A 61 -9.57 3.52 7.93
CA CYS A 61 -8.44 4.00 7.14
C CYS A 61 -8.85 4.83 5.92
N TRP A 62 -10.02 4.56 5.32
CA TRP A 62 -10.40 5.24 4.08
C TRP A 62 -10.54 6.76 4.22
N GLY A 63 -10.94 7.26 5.38
CA GLY A 63 -11.06 8.70 5.64
C GLY A 63 -9.76 9.47 5.41
N THR A 64 -8.60 8.81 5.52
CA THR A 64 -7.29 9.44 5.24
C THR A 64 -7.10 9.81 3.78
N SER A 65 -7.85 9.21 2.87
CA SER A 65 -7.78 9.51 1.43
C SER A 65 -7.98 11.01 1.13
N GLN A 66 -8.82 11.69 1.91
CA GLN A 66 -9.05 13.12 1.76
C GLN A 66 -7.76 13.96 1.86
N PHE A 67 -6.75 13.47 2.58
CA PHE A 67 -5.47 14.16 2.77
C PHE A 67 -4.41 13.76 1.74
N VAL A 68 -4.66 12.75 0.92
CA VAL A 68 -3.70 12.28 -0.09
C VAL A 68 -3.77 13.17 -1.32
N LYS A 69 -2.67 13.84 -1.65
CA LYS A 69 -2.52 14.62 -2.89
C LYS A 69 -1.82 13.80 -3.97
N LYS A 70 -0.76 13.08 -3.61
CA LYS A 70 0.07 12.32 -4.55
C LYS A 70 0.74 11.15 -3.85
N VAL A 71 0.88 10.05 -4.56
CA VAL A 71 1.67 8.89 -4.12
C VAL A 71 2.83 8.68 -5.09
N GLU A 72 4.04 8.53 -4.57
CA GLU A 72 5.26 8.30 -5.34
C GLU A 72 6.02 7.11 -4.79
N PHE A 73 6.17 6.07 -5.60
CA PHE A 73 6.93 4.89 -5.21
C PHE A 73 8.42 5.12 -5.33
N SER A 74 9.16 4.84 -4.27
CA SER A 74 10.62 4.76 -4.29
C SER A 74 11.08 3.38 -4.76
N LYS A 75 10.39 2.32 -4.32
CA LYS A 75 10.73 0.94 -4.63
C LYS A 75 9.52 0.03 -4.48
N ILE A 76 9.36 -0.90 -5.42
CA ILE A 76 8.49 -2.07 -5.27
C ILE A 76 9.34 -3.30 -5.56
N ILE A 77 9.37 -4.24 -4.64
CA ILE A 77 10.06 -5.52 -4.77
C ILE A 77 9.02 -6.63 -4.65
N VAL A 78 8.93 -7.46 -5.67
CA VAL A 78 8.04 -8.61 -5.68
C VAL A 78 8.88 -9.88 -5.67
N GLN A 79 8.56 -10.79 -4.77
CA GLN A 79 9.17 -12.10 -4.67
C GLN A 79 8.10 -13.15 -4.37
N ASP A 80 7.95 -14.13 -5.26
CA ASP A 80 6.94 -15.19 -5.14
C ASP A 80 5.52 -14.59 -5.01
N SER A 81 4.83 -14.88 -3.90
CA SER A 81 3.48 -14.42 -3.60
C SER A 81 3.43 -13.24 -2.64
N CYS A 82 4.53 -12.53 -2.47
CA CYS A 82 4.60 -11.36 -1.59
C CYS A 82 5.35 -10.20 -2.24
N ALA A 83 5.19 -9.02 -1.67
CA ALA A 83 5.89 -7.82 -2.12
C ALA A 83 6.13 -6.84 -0.97
N PHE A 84 7.13 -5.99 -1.16
CA PHE A 84 7.34 -4.78 -0.35
C PHE A 84 7.28 -3.56 -1.24
N ALA A 85 6.66 -2.50 -0.77
CA ALA A 85 6.73 -1.20 -1.40
C ALA A 85 7.17 -0.13 -0.39
N ILE A 86 8.04 0.76 -0.85
CA ILE A 86 8.39 1.98 -0.15
C ILE A 86 7.88 3.14 -0.99
N TYR A 87 7.10 4.02 -0.40
CA TYR A 87 6.50 5.14 -1.10
C TYR A 87 6.36 6.38 -0.21
N ASN A 88 6.24 7.52 -0.88
CA ASN A 88 5.91 8.78 -0.25
C ASN A 88 4.47 9.17 -0.60
N ILE A 89 3.75 9.67 0.40
CA ILE A 89 2.49 10.37 0.22
C ILE A 89 2.77 11.86 0.40
N THR A 90 2.45 12.66 -0.60
CA THR A 90 2.35 14.11 -0.43
C THR A 90 0.91 14.42 -0.01
N THR A 91 0.76 15.10 1.10
CA THR A 91 -0.54 15.47 1.64
C THR A 91 -1.05 16.78 1.03
N THR A 92 -2.33 17.07 1.22
CA THR A 92 -2.97 18.30 0.71
C THR A 92 -2.36 19.58 1.27
N ASP A 93 -1.74 19.53 2.45
CA ASP A 93 -0.96 20.61 3.05
C ASP A 93 0.55 20.52 2.73
N ASN A 94 0.92 19.75 1.68
CA ASN A 94 2.27 19.58 1.15
C ASN A 94 3.30 18.99 2.13
N LYS A 95 2.86 18.24 3.13
CA LYS A 95 3.74 17.40 3.93
C LYS A 95 4.03 16.09 3.20
N ILE A 96 5.18 15.50 3.52
CA ILE A 96 5.56 14.19 2.98
C ILE A 96 5.53 13.16 4.11
N VAL A 97 4.77 12.10 3.89
CA VAL A 97 4.70 10.91 4.75
C VAL A 97 5.33 9.75 4.00
N ARG A 98 6.30 9.09 4.63
CA ARG A 98 6.98 7.95 4.05
C ARG A 98 6.52 6.66 4.72
N ASN A 99 6.08 5.71 3.90
CA ASN A 99 5.57 4.42 4.37
C ASN A 99 6.29 3.25 3.69
N THR A 100 6.26 2.12 4.38
CA THR A 100 6.54 0.80 3.82
C THR A 100 5.34 -0.09 4.07
N GLU A 101 4.95 -0.87 3.08
CA GLU A 101 3.92 -1.88 3.19
C GLU A 101 4.43 -3.23 2.69
N TYR A 102 4.06 -4.29 3.40
CA TYR A 102 4.23 -5.67 2.99
C TYR A 102 2.91 -6.24 2.51
N TYR A 103 2.93 -6.90 1.38
CA TYR A 103 1.73 -7.43 0.72
C TYR A 103 1.84 -8.93 0.54
N THR A 104 0.71 -9.63 0.71
CA THR A 104 0.52 -10.98 0.20
C THR A 104 -0.60 -11.01 -0.82
N PHE A 105 -0.56 -11.98 -1.74
CA PHE A 105 -1.50 -12.07 -2.85
C PHE A 105 -2.16 -13.44 -2.88
N LYS A 106 -3.41 -13.46 -3.31
CA LYS A 106 -4.20 -14.70 -3.50
C LYS A 106 -5.15 -14.50 -4.68
N ASN A 107 -5.13 -15.44 -5.62
CA ASN A 107 -6.04 -15.45 -6.77
C ASN A 107 -6.10 -14.11 -7.55
N GLY A 108 -4.92 -13.49 -7.76
CA GLY A 108 -4.82 -12.23 -8.51
C GLY A 108 -5.34 -11.00 -7.76
N LYS A 109 -5.44 -11.07 -6.43
CA LYS A 109 -5.86 -9.98 -5.55
C LYS A 109 -4.89 -9.79 -4.39
N ILE A 110 -4.91 -8.62 -3.76
CA ILE A 110 -4.18 -8.37 -2.52
C ILE A 110 -4.93 -9.08 -1.38
N LYS A 111 -4.26 -10.05 -0.76
CA LYS A 111 -4.81 -10.83 0.36
C LYS A 111 -4.60 -10.14 1.70
N SER A 112 -3.42 -9.54 1.90
CA SER A 112 -3.12 -8.83 3.13
C SER A 112 -2.17 -7.66 2.90
N ILE A 113 -2.29 -6.66 3.73
CA ILE A 113 -1.34 -5.56 3.85
C ILE A 113 -0.91 -5.46 5.31
N GLU A 114 0.39 -5.37 5.52
CA GLU A 114 0.98 -4.98 6.79
C GLU A 114 1.75 -3.68 6.58
N CYS A 115 1.29 -2.61 7.21
CA CYS A 115 1.86 -1.27 7.07
C CYS A 115 2.88 -1.01 8.18
N PHE A 116 4.02 -0.45 7.82
CA PHE A 116 5.09 -0.10 8.76
C PHE A 116 5.32 1.40 8.73
N PHE A 117 4.91 2.08 9.77
CA PHE A 117 5.23 3.49 10.00
C PHE A 117 5.58 3.70 11.48
N GLY A 118 6.45 4.67 11.76
CA GLY A 118 6.82 5.02 13.13
C GLY A 118 6.08 6.27 13.60
N GLN A 119 5.60 6.25 14.83
CA GLN A 119 5.17 7.48 15.48
C GLN A 119 6.39 8.23 16.03
N GLY A 120 6.44 9.53 15.78
CA GLY A 120 7.49 10.41 16.29
C GLY A 120 8.86 10.25 15.63
N ALA A 121 9.00 9.42 14.62
CA ALA A 121 10.24 9.26 13.86
C ALA A 121 10.17 10.07 12.56
N GLY A 122 11.11 10.98 12.35
CA GLY A 122 11.32 11.59 11.05
C GLY A 122 12.14 10.64 10.18
N TYR A 123 11.53 10.07 9.15
CA TYR A 123 12.29 9.35 8.13
C TYR A 123 13.02 10.35 7.24
N PRO A 124 14.24 10.02 6.75
CA PRO A 124 14.89 10.83 5.73
C PRO A 124 13.93 11.07 4.54
N GLY A 125 13.76 12.32 4.16
CA GLY A 125 12.82 12.72 3.11
C GLY A 125 11.38 12.96 3.56
N SER A 126 11.04 12.68 4.82
CA SER A 126 9.78 13.11 5.41
C SER A 126 9.87 14.54 5.93
N THR A 127 8.84 15.34 5.70
CA THR A 127 8.69 16.59 6.42
C THR A 127 8.21 16.30 7.84
N LYS A 128 8.76 16.96 8.80
CA LYS A 128 8.59 16.93 10.27
C LYS A 128 7.24 16.42 10.86
N GLY A 129 6.57 15.48 10.19
CA GLY A 129 5.24 15.02 10.59
C GLY A 129 5.20 13.92 11.65
N PHE A 130 6.37 13.36 12.01
CA PHE A 130 6.46 12.24 12.94
C PHE A 130 7.26 12.53 14.21
N LYS A 131 7.43 13.77 14.54
CA LYS A 131 8.00 14.16 15.83
C LYS A 131 6.91 14.44 16.83
#